data_99d12be5d387515d70188929def4649d
#
_entry.id   99d12be5d387515d70188929def4649d
#
_cell.length_a   1.000
_cell.length_b   1.000
_cell.length_c   1.000
_cell.angle_alpha   90.00
_cell.angle_beta   90.00
_cell.angle_gamma   90.00
#
_symmetry.space_group_name_H-M   'P 1'
#
loop_
_entity.id
_entity.type
_entity.pdbx_description
1 polymer ?
#
loop_
_entity_poly.entity_id
_entity_poly.type
_entity_poly.pdbx_seq_one_letter_code
_entity_poly.pdbx_strand_id
1 'polypeptide(L)'
;MNDQLINILRKAKLNFAILACILLIAVVGKVVEPELTNRIFVTADQLVSELYLIFVAITLGAFIPNFKLVAFGSIAAFIGAAVLIHLGVFTYLTTEYLFAVLIVVLGFASIANLYRHYREFRF
;
A
#
# COMPACT_ATOMS: atom_id res chain seq x y z
N MET A 1 -17.64 -24.61 1.55
CA MET A 1 -17.40 -23.30 2.19
C MET A 1 -15.97 -23.10 2.64
N ASN A 2 -15.42 -24.01 3.42
CA ASN A 2 -14.04 -23.91 3.87
C ASN A 2 -13.03 -23.92 2.72
N ASP A 3 -13.31 -24.72 1.67
CA ASP A 3 -12.44 -24.79 0.50
C ASP A 3 -12.38 -23.47 -0.26
N GLN A 4 -13.51 -22.76 -0.35
CA GLN A 4 -13.55 -21.45 -1.01
C GLN A 4 -12.78 -20.41 -0.20
N LEU A 5 -12.91 -20.45 1.12
CA LEU A 5 -12.16 -19.56 2.00
C LEU A 5 -10.66 -19.81 1.89
N ILE A 6 -10.25 -21.07 1.85
CA ILE A 6 -8.84 -21.44 1.69
C ILE A 6 -8.32 -20.96 0.33
N ASN A 7 -9.11 -21.07 -0.73
CA ASN A 7 -8.72 -20.58 -2.06
C ASN A 7 -8.56 -19.07 -2.09
N ILE A 8 -9.48 -18.35 -1.44
CA ILE A 8 -9.37 -16.88 -1.32
C ILE A 8 -8.10 -16.51 -0.56
N LEU A 9 -7.81 -17.20 0.54
CA LEU A 9 -6.60 -16.96 1.32
C LEU A 9 -5.34 -17.23 0.51
N ARG A 10 -5.32 -18.29 -0.29
CA ARG A 10 -4.18 -18.60 -1.14
C ARG A 10 -3.95 -17.53 -2.19
N LYS A 11 -5.00 -17.10 -2.88
CA LYS A 11 -4.90 -16.07 -3.93
C LYS A 11 -4.57 -14.71 -3.36
N ALA A 12 -5.09 -14.42 -2.18
CA ALA A 12 -4.92 -13.14 -1.51
C ALA A 12 -3.76 -13.12 -0.52
N LYS A 13 -2.88 -14.12 -0.56
CA LYS A 13 -1.77 -14.24 0.38
C LYS A 13 -0.90 -13.00 0.39
N LEU A 14 -0.55 -12.48 -0.78
CA LEU A 14 0.28 -11.28 -0.90
C LEU A 14 -0.44 -10.05 -0.35
N ASN A 15 -1.75 -9.94 -0.60
CA ASN A 15 -2.56 -8.83 -0.10
C ASN A 15 -2.57 -8.81 1.44
N PHE A 16 -2.82 -9.96 2.06
CA PHE A 16 -2.80 -10.07 3.51
C PHE A 16 -1.40 -9.82 4.08
N ALA A 17 -0.35 -10.28 3.39
CA ALA A 17 1.02 -10.04 3.80
C ALA A 17 1.34 -8.54 3.80
N ILE A 18 0.93 -7.82 2.77
CA ILE A 18 1.16 -6.37 2.67
C ILE A 18 0.41 -5.63 3.77
N LEU A 19 -0.86 -5.95 3.99
CA LEU A 19 -1.64 -5.33 5.05
C LEU A 19 -1.05 -5.61 6.43
N ALA A 20 -0.60 -6.84 6.66
CA ALA A 20 0.06 -7.21 7.91
C ALA A 20 1.38 -6.46 8.08
N CYS A 21 2.16 -6.29 7.01
CA CYS A 21 3.40 -5.52 7.06
C CYS A 21 3.14 -4.05 7.39
N ILE A 22 2.11 -3.45 6.81
CA ILE A 22 1.74 -2.05 7.10
C ILE A 22 1.37 -1.92 8.58
N LEU A 23 0.55 -2.84 9.09
CA LEU A 23 0.16 -2.83 10.49
C LEU A 23 1.36 -3.02 11.41
N LEU A 24 2.26 -3.95 11.06
CA LEU A 24 3.46 -4.21 11.83
C LEU A 24 4.39 -3.00 11.89
N ILE A 25 4.58 -2.34 10.75
CA ILE A 25 5.37 -1.10 10.67
C ILE A 25 4.74 -0.03 11.55
N ALA A 26 3.41 0.09 11.56
CA ALA A 26 2.71 1.06 12.38
C ALA A 26 2.97 0.81 13.87
N VAL A 27 2.83 -0.45 14.31
CA VAL A 27 2.99 -0.80 15.72
C VAL A 27 4.45 -0.66 16.15
N VAL A 28 5.39 -1.25 15.41
CA VAL A 28 6.81 -1.21 15.73
C VAL A 28 7.33 0.22 15.66
N GLY A 29 6.91 0.97 14.66
CA GLY A 29 7.32 2.36 14.50
C GLY A 29 6.91 3.25 15.66
N LYS A 30 5.70 3.06 16.20
CA LYS A 30 5.25 3.81 17.38
C LYS A 30 6.08 3.53 18.61
N VAL A 31 6.65 2.34 18.72
CA VAL A 31 7.50 1.97 19.86
C VAL A 31 8.92 2.50 19.66
N VAL A 32 9.47 2.35 18.45
CA VAL A 32 10.89 2.65 18.16
C VAL A 32 11.09 4.12 17.81
N GLU A 33 10.27 4.66 16.92
CA GLU A 33 10.38 6.04 16.41
C GLU A 33 9.00 6.69 16.37
N PRO A 34 8.43 7.09 17.52
CA PRO A 34 7.07 7.60 17.56
C PRO A 34 6.87 8.89 16.77
N GLU A 35 7.83 9.80 16.77
CA GLU A 35 7.71 11.08 16.08
C GLU A 35 7.69 10.88 14.56
N LEU A 36 8.61 10.07 14.03
CA LEU A 36 8.69 9.77 12.61
C LEU A 36 7.43 9.05 12.14
N THR A 37 6.99 8.07 12.92
CA THR A 37 5.78 7.29 12.59
C THR A 37 4.55 8.19 12.57
N ASN A 38 4.40 9.09 13.54
CA ASN A 38 3.29 10.04 13.56
C ASN A 38 3.31 10.94 12.33
N ARG A 39 4.48 11.45 11.92
CA ARG A 39 4.57 12.30 10.74
C ARG A 39 4.16 11.55 9.47
N ILE A 40 4.59 10.31 9.33
CA ILE A 40 4.24 9.48 8.18
C ILE A 40 2.72 9.26 8.14
N PHE A 41 2.11 8.88 9.26
CA PHE A 41 0.68 8.59 9.28
C PHE A 41 -0.20 9.83 9.19
N VAL A 42 0.25 10.98 9.71
CA VAL A 42 -0.45 12.25 9.51
C VAL A 42 -0.43 12.62 8.03
N THR A 43 0.71 12.46 7.36
CA THR A 43 0.83 12.71 5.92
C THR A 43 -0.07 11.76 5.14
N ALA A 44 -0.09 10.47 5.50
CA ALA A 44 -0.95 9.49 4.87
C ALA A 44 -2.43 9.86 5.02
N ASP A 45 -2.84 10.32 6.20
CA ASP A 45 -4.21 10.76 6.45
C ASP A 45 -4.58 11.96 5.58
N GLN A 46 -3.68 12.92 5.42
CA GLN A 46 -3.88 14.06 4.52
C GLN A 46 -4.05 13.61 3.07
N LEU A 47 -3.24 12.65 2.62
CA LEU A 47 -3.35 12.09 1.27
C LEU A 47 -4.67 11.38 1.05
N VAL A 48 -5.15 10.67 2.07
CA VAL A 48 -6.46 10.01 2.00
C VAL A 48 -7.57 11.03 1.82
N SER A 49 -7.49 12.19 2.48
CA SER A 49 -8.53 13.21 2.40
C SER A 49 -8.62 13.86 1.01
N GLU A 50 -7.57 13.80 0.20
CA GLU A 50 -7.56 14.36 -1.16
C GLU A 50 -8.30 13.49 -2.18
N LEU A 51 -8.58 12.24 -1.87
CA LEU A 51 -9.41 11.30 -2.62
C LEU A 51 -8.83 10.82 -3.96
N TYR A 52 -8.10 11.64 -4.72
CA TYR A 52 -7.61 11.20 -6.03
C TYR A 52 -6.57 10.09 -5.92
N LEU A 53 -5.76 10.11 -4.88
CA LEU A 53 -4.77 9.05 -4.65
C LEU A 53 -5.47 7.73 -4.30
N ILE A 54 -6.56 7.80 -3.52
CA ILE A 54 -7.39 6.63 -3.23
C ILE A 54 -7.99 6.09 -4.52
N PHE A 55 -8.49 6.98 -5.38
CA PHE A 55 -9.07 6.60 -6.66
C PHE A 55 -8.05 5.85 -7.53
N VAL A 56 -6.82 6.37 -7.61
CA VAL A 56 -5.72 5.72 -8.35
C VAL A 56 -5.42 4.35 -7.76
N ALA A 57 -5.32 4.25 -6.44
CA ALA A 57 -5.02 2.99 -5.76
C ALA A 57 -6.11 1.95 -6.00
N ILE A 58 -7.37 2.34 -5.90
CA ILE A 58 -8.51 1.44 -6.14
C ILE A 58 -8.50 0.97 -7.60
N THR A 59 -8.23 1.89 -8.54
CA THR A 59 -8.14 1.55 -9.96
C THR A 59 -7.04 0.51 -10.20
N LEU A 60 -5.86 0.72 -9.64
CA LEU A 60 -4.76 -0.23 -9.78
C LEU A 60 -5.12 -1.61 -9.20
N GLY A 61 -5.74 -1.64 -8.03
CA GLY A 61 -6.13 -2.90 -7.40
C GLY A 61 -7.24 -3.62 -8.13
N ALA A 62 -8.20 -2.88 -8.68
CA ALA A 62 -9.37 -3.46 -9.33
C ALA A 62 -9.09 -3.93 -10.75
N PHE A 63 -8.27 -3.19 -11.52
CA PHE A 63 -8.06 -3.48 -12.93
C PHE A 63 -6.86 -4.40 -13.19
N ILE A 64 -5.89 -4.44 -12.30
CA ILE A 64 -4.73 -5.33 -12.45
C ILE A 64 -5.00 -6.62 -11.67
N PRO A 65 -5.22 -7.76 -12.36
CA PRO A 65 -5.55 -9.01 -11.66
C PRO A 65 -4.37 -9.57 -10.86
N ASN A 66 -3.14 -9.36 -11.33
CA ASN A 66 -1.96 -9.85 -10.64
C ASN A 66 -1.42 -8.79 -9.69
N PHE A 67 -1.77 -8.91 -8.41
CA PHE A 67 -1.37 -7.94 -7.39
C PHE A 67 0.16 -7.87 -7.22
N LYS A 68 0.89 -8.93 -7.58
CA LYS A 68 2.35 -8.91 -7.55
C LYS A 68 2.92 -7.79 -8.42
N LEU A 69 2.32 -7.55 -9.58
CA LEU A 69 2.76 -6.47 -10.47
C LEU A 69 2.58 -5.11 -9.81
N VAL A 70 1.45 -4.90 -9.15
CA VAL A 70 1.17 -3.64 -8.43
C VAL A 70 2.15 -3.47 -7.28
N ALA A 71 2.35 -4.51 -6.46
CA ALA A 71 3.22 -4.45 -5.30
C ALA A 71 4.67 -4.18 -5.69
N PHE A 72 5.22 -4.99 -6.59
CA PHE A 72 6.62 -4.84 -7.02
C PHE A 72 6.83 -3.55 -7.80
N GLY A 73 5.88 -3.16 -8.64
CA GLY A 73 5.95 -1.89 -9.37
C GLY A 73 5.95 -0.69 -8.43
N SER A 74 5.11 -0.70 -7.41
CA SER A 74 5.05 0.36 -6.41
C SER A 74 6.34 0.45 -5.60
N ILE A 75 6.88 -0.69 -5.18
CA ILE A 75 8.13 -0.74 -4.42
C ILE A 75 9.29 -0.25 -5.29
N ALA A 76 9.36 -0.68 -6.56
CA ALA A 76 10.39 -0.23 -7.49
C ALA A 76 10.31 1.28 -7.73
N ALA A 77 9.11 1.81 -7.90
CA ALA A 77 8.89 3.25 -8.06
C ALA A 77 9.33 4.02 -6.81
N PHE A 78 9.02 3.50 -5.63
CA PHE A 78 9.45 4.10 -4.36
C PHE A 78 10.97 4.15 -4.26
N ILE A 79 11.65 3.05 -4.57
CA ILE A 79 13.12 2.96 -4.52
C ILE A 79 13.72 3.95 -5.52
N GLY A 80 13.22 3.98 -6.76
CA GLY A 80 13.69 4.92 -7.78
C GLY A 80 13.53 6.36 -7.38
N ALA A 81 12.35 6.72 -6.85
CA ALA A 81 12.08 8.08 -6.39
C ALA A 81 12.95 8.46 -5.19
N ALA A 82 13.17 7.53 -4.26
CA ALA A 82 14.05 7.76 -3.11
C ALA A 82 15.48 8.03 -3.54
N VAL A 83 15.99 7.27 -4.53
CA VAL A 83 17.31 7.50 -5.10
C VAL A 83 17.40 8.89 -5.74
N LEU A 84 16.38 9.28 -6.51
CA LEU A 84 16.35 10.60 -7.14
C LEU A 84 16.34 11.75 -6.11
N ILE A 85 15.61 11.58 -5.01
CA ILE A 85 15.61 12.55 -3.92
C ILE A 85 17.01 12.65 -3.31
N HIS A 86 17.65 11.52 -3.08
CA HIS A 86 18.98 11.49 -2.48
C HIS A 86 20.03 12.12 -3.38
N LEU A 87 19.87 12.02 -4.72
CA LEU A 87 20.74 12.67 -5.69
C LEU A 87 20.44 14.15 -5.87
N GLY A 88 19.40 14.67 -5.21
CA GLY A 88 19.06 16.08 -5.27
C GLY A 88 18.23 16.51 -6.48
N VAL A 89 17.71 15.55 -7.25
CA VAL A 89 16.84 15.85 -8.41
C VAL A 89 15.52 16.46 -7.95
N PHE A 90 14.97 15.95 -6.86
CA PHE A 90 13.74 16.47 -6.25
C PHE A 90 14.10 17.07 -4.89
N THR A 91 14.05 18.40 -4.77
CA THR A 91 14.42 19.09 -3.54
C THR A 91 13.23 19.33 -2.60
N TYR A 92 12.00 19.29 -3.13
CA TYR A 92 10.76 19.55 -2.38
C TYR A 92 10.06 18.30 -1.90
N LEU A 93 10.49 17.12 -2.33
CA LEU A 93 9.93 15.83 -1.86
C LEU A 93 10.80 15.26 -0.77
N THR A 94 10.17 14.63 0.21
CA THR A 94 10.86 13.93 1.30
C THR A 94 10.61 12.43 1.21
N THR A 95 11.54 11.65 1.76
CA THR A 95 11.38 10.19 1.82
C THR A 95 10.16 9.83 2.67
N GLU A 96 9.87 10.60 3.71
CA GLU A 96 8.69 10.39 4.55
C GLU A 96 7.39 10.51 3.75
N TYR A 97 7.32 11.53 2.88
CA TYR A 97 6.16 11.73 2.01
C TYR A 97 5.98 10.55 1.06
N LEU A 98 7.07 10.11 0.43
CA LEU A 98 7.03 8.95 -0.47
C LEU A 98 6.59 7.68 0.27
N PHE A 99 7.05 7.51 1.50
CA PHE A 99 6.67 6.35 2.31
C PHE A 99 5.18 6.38 2.62
N ALA A 100 4.63 7.55 2.93
CA ALA A 100 3.20 7.73 3.16
C ALA A 100 2.40 7.41 1.90
N VAL A 101 2.85 7.88 0.72
CA VAL A 101 2.21 7.58 -0.56
C VAL A 101 2.21 6.07 -0.81
N LEU A 102 3.33 5.41 -0.56
CA LEU A 102 3.45 3.96 -0.76
C LEU A 102 2.47 3.20 0.13
N ILE A 103 2.38 3.58 1.41
CA ILE A 103 1.46 2.94 2.36
C ILE A 103 0.01 3.10 1.87
N VAL A 104 -0.38 4.31 1.48
CA VAL A 104 -1.75 4.58 1.03
C VAL A 104 -2.05 3.79 -0.23
N VAL A 105 -1.17 3.85 -1.23
CA VAL A 105 -1.39 3.16 -2.51
C VAL A 105 -1.48 1.65 -2.29
N LEU A 106 -0.51 1.06 -1.60
CA LEU A 106 -0.49 -0.39 -1.37
C LEU A 106 -1.67 -0.84 -0.52
N GLY A 107 -2.02 -0.07 0.52
CA GLY A 107 -3.14 -0.41 1.40
C GLY A 107 -4.46 -0.44 0.65
N PHE A 108 -4.79 0.64 -0.05
CA PHE A 108 -6.06 0.72 -0.76
C PHE A 108 -6.10 -0.18 -2.00
N ALA A 109 -4.99 -0.33 -2.71
CA ALA A 109 -4.90 -1.26 -3.84
C ALA A 109 -5.08 -2.71 -3.36
N SER A 110 -4.50 -3.06 -2.23
CA SER A 110 -4.65 -4.38 -1.62
C SER A 110 -6.11 -4.65 -1.26
N ILE A 111 -6.78 -3.68 -0.64
CA ILE A 111 -8.20 -3.80 -0.27
C ILE A 111 -9.05 -3.95 -1.52
N ALA A 112 -8.82 -3.15 -2.55
CA ALA A 112 -9.57 -3.21 -3.80
C ALA A 112 -9.37 -4.56 -4.51
N ASN A 113 -8.15 -5.07 -4.51
CA ASN A 113 -7.85 -6.37 -5.11
C ASN A 113 -8.50 -7.52 -4.33
N LEU A 114 -8.51 -7.43 -2.99
CA LEU A 114 -9.24 -8.39 -2.15
C LEU A 114 -10.73 -8.38 -2.45
N TYR A 115 -11.30 -7.19 -2.58
CA TYR A 115 -12.71 -7.04 -2.91
C TYR A 115 -13.02 -7.67 -4.27
N ARG A 116 -12.14 -7.48 -5.24
CA ARG A 116 -12.29 -8.09 -6.57
C ARG A 116 -12.28 -9.62 -6.47
N HIS A 117 -11.34 -10.20 -5.73
CA HIS A 117 -11.29 -11.66 -5.54
C HIS A 117 -12.52 -12.15 -4.80
N TYR A 118 -13.00 -11.41 -3.81
CA TYR A 118 -14.22 -11.75 -3.09
C TYR A 118 -15.41 -11.80 -4.05
N ARG A 119 -15.52 -10.85 -4.97
CA ARG A 119 -16.59 -10.84 -5.97
C ARG A 119 -16.54 -12.03 -6.90
N GLU A 120 -15.33 -12.44 -7.30
CA GLU A 120 -15.15 -13.62 -8.17
C GLU A 120 -15.60 -14.91 -7.49
N PHE A 121 -15.44 -14.99 -6.17
CA PHE A 121 -15.85 -16.16 -5.38
C PHE A 121 -17.20 -15.94 -4.71
N ARG A 122 -18.00 -15.09 -5.24
CA ARG A 122 -19.31 -14.79 -4.68
C ARG A 122 -20.22 -16.02 -4.68
N PHE A 123 -20.81 -16.30 -3.55
CA PHE A 123 -21.66 -17.47 -3.29
C PHE A 123 -23.12 -17.17 -3.43
#